data_2459b8a5ab2731d2efb6552706188334
#
_entry.id   2459b8a5ab2731d2efb6552706188334
#
_cell.length_a   1.000
_cell.length_b   1.000
_cell.length_c   1.000
_cell.angle_alpha   90.00
_cell.angle_beta   90.00
_cell.angle_gamma   90.00
#
_symmetry.space_group_name_H-M   'P 1'
#
loop_
_entity.id
_entity.type
_entity.pdbx_description
1 polymer ?
#
loop_
_entity_poly.entity_id
_entity_poly.type
_entity_poly.pdbx_seq_one_letter_code
_entity_poly.pdbx_strand_id
1 'polypeptide(L)'
;MTIYSLDVLLFLFGNAKECLNYSTITLISHAGKVMLKILQARLQQYMNHELPDVQAGVEKGRGTRDQNANICWIIEKARVFQKNIYFFFIDYAKAFNCVDHHKLWKILKEMGIPDHLTCFLRNLYIQVRKQ
;
A
#
# COMPACT_ATOMS: atom_id res chain seq x y z
N MET A 1 -12.55 -17.39 14.62
CA MET A 1 -11.10 -17.66 14.50
C MET A 1 -10.37 -16.39 14.92
N THR A 2 -9.77 -16.40 16.10
CA THR A 2 -9.10 -15.21 16.63
C THR A 2 -7.70 -15.13 16.02
N ILE A 3 -7.40 -14.07 15.29
CA ILE A 3 -6.06 -13.82 14.78
C ILE A 3 -5.30 -13.13 15.90
N TYR A 4 -4.40 -13.87 16.56
CA TYR A 4 -3.50 -13.26 17.53
C TYR A 4 -2.49 -12.39 16.77
N SER A 5 -2.46 -11.12 17.11
CA SER A 5 -1.47 -10.16 16.62
C SER A 5 -0.73 -9.54 17.79
N LEU A 6 0.54 -9.25 17.60
CA LEU A 6 1.38 -8.50 18.51
C LEU A 6 1.82 -7.22 17.79
N ASP A 7 1.50 -6.07 18.37
CA ASP A 7 1.92 -4.79 17.83
C ASP A 7 3.25 -4.37 18.44
N VAL A 8 4.22 -4.10 17.58
CA VAL A 8 5.55 -3.61 17.94
C VAL A 8 5.67 -2.16 17.48
N LEU A 9 6.07 -1.27 18.36
CA LEU A 9 6.35 0.12 18.02
C LEU A 9 7.76 0.22 17.45
N LEU A 10 7.87 0.72 16.22
CA LEU A 10 9.12 1.01 15.56
C LEU A 10 9.38 2.53 15.62
N PHE A 11 10.51 2.90 16.20
CA PHE A 11 10.97 4.29 16.15
C PHE A 11 11.45 4.62 14.74
N LEU A 12 10.94 5.68 14.14
CA LEU A 12 11.30 6.08 12.79
C LEU A 12 12.44 7.10 12.78
N PHE A 13 12.21 8.27 13.38
CA PHE A 13 13.20 9.36 13.46
C PHE A 13 12.68 10.48 14.38
N GLY A 14 13.58 11.38 14.78
CA GLY A 14 13.22 12.57 15.56
C GLY A 14 13.30 12.38 17.06
N ASN A 15 12.42 13.02 17.82
CA ASN A 15 12.39 12.96 19.27
C ASN A 15 11.67 11.70 19.75
N ALA A 16 12.35 10.83 20.48
CA ALA A 16 11.81 9.57 21.00
C ALA A 16 10.64 9.75 22.01
N LYS A 17 10.41 10.95 22.51
CA LYS A 17 9.30 11.25 23.41
C LYS A 17 7.98 11.56 22.70
N GLU A 18 8.01 11.70 21.37
CA GLU A 18 6.83 12.05 20.57
C GLU A 18 6.24 10.80 19.91
N CYS A 19 4.97 10.48 20.20
CA CYS A 19 4.27 9.33 19.63
C CYS A 19 4.17 9.37 18.08
N LEU A 20 4.20 10.56 17.49
CA LEU A 20 4.16 10.75 16.04
C LEU A 20 5.38 10.14 15.33
N ASN A 21 6.51 10.00 16.03
CA ASN A 21 7.76 9.47 15.49
C ASN A 21 7.84 7.94 15.55
N TYR A 22 6.75 7.27 15.93
CA TYR A 22 6.65 5.82 15.95
C TYR A 22 5.67 5.31 14.90
N SER A 23 5.96 4.14 14.35
CA SER A 23 5.04 3.36 13.51
C SER A 23 4.81 2.01 14.14
N THR A 24 3.58 1.52 14.05
CA THR A 24 3.23 0.17 14.50
C THR A 24 3.53 -0.86 13.43
N ILE A 25 4.20 -1.94 13.79
CA ILE A 25 4.35 -3.14 12.98
C ILE A 25 3.58 -4.26 13.68
N THR A 26 2.58 -4.78 13.00
CA THR A 26 1.77 -5.88 13.53
C THR A 26 2.39 -7.22 13.17
N LEU A 27 2.77 -8.00 14.18
CA LEU A 27 3.23 -9.38 14.02
C LEU A 27 2.02 -10.30 14.02
N ILE A 28 1.76 -10.94 12.89
CA ILE A 28 0.61 -11.81 12.66
C ILE A 28 1.06 -13.28 12.79
N SER A 29 0.20 -14.15 13.34
CA SER A 29 0.43 -15.59 13.42
C SER A 29 0.66 -16.22 12.04
N HIS A 30 1.35 -17.37 11.98
CA HIS A 30 1.59 -18.06 10.72
C HIS A 30 0.30 -18.42 9.98
N ALA A 31 -0.74 -18.85 10.70
CA ALA A 31 -2.06 -19.14 10.12
C ALA A 31 -2.69 -17.87 9.51
N GLY A 32 -2.57 -16.73 10.19
CA GLY A 32 -3.02 -15.43 9.66
C GLY A 32 -2.27 -15.02 8.41
N LYS A 33 -0.96 -15.24 8.35
CA LYS A 33 -0.14 -14.96 7.15
C LYS A 33 -0.56 -15.79 5.94
N VAL A 34 -0.86 -17.08 6.15
CA VAL A 34 -1.34 -17.96 5.07
C VAL A 34 -2.69 -17.48 4.55
N MET A 35 -3.61 -17.16 5.45
CA MET A 35 -4.92 -16.62 5.09
C MET A 35 -4.82 -15.32 4.27
N LEU A 36 -3.97 -14.39 4.72
CA LEU A 36 -3.74 -13.13 4.00
C LEU A 36 -3.12 -13.35 2.61
N LYS A 37 -2.22 -14.33 2.45
CA LYS A 37 -1.67 -14.70 1.13
C LYS A 37 -2.73 -15.25 0.19
N ILE A 38 -3.65 -16.09 0.68
CA ILE A 38 -4.76 -16.60 -0.12
C ILE A 38 -5.67 -15.45 -0.56
N LEU A 39 -5.97 -14.53 0.36
CA LEU A 39 -6.79 -13.37 0.08
C LEU A 39 -6.12 -12.44 -0.93
N GLN A 40 -4.83 -12.16 -0.75
CA GLN A 40 -4.03 -11.39 -1.69
C GLN A 40 -4.08 -11.99 -3.10
N ALA A 41 -3.87 -13.30 -3.24
CA ALA A 41 -3.90 -13.97 -4.53
C ALA A 41 -5.26 -13.85 -5.22
N ARG A 42 -6.36 -13.90 -4.46
CA ARG A 42 -7.71 -13.69 -5.00
C ARG A 42 -7.98 -12.26 -5.43
N LEU A 43 -7.52 -11.28 -4.63
CA LEU A 43 -7.70 -9.86 -4.95
C LEU A 43 -6.83 -9.42 -6.12
N GLN A 44 -5.62 -9.99 -6.26
CA GLN A 44 -4.67 -9.65 -7.33
C GLN A 44 -5.29 -9.83 -8.73
N GLN A 45 -6.16 -10.80 -8.90
CA GLN A 45 -6.84 -11.05 -10.19
C GLN A 45 -7.70 -9.85 -10.63
N TYR A 46 -8.34 -9.18 -9.68
CA TYR A 46 -9.16 -7.99 -9.96
C TYR A 46 -8.29 -6.74 -10.09
N MET A 47 -7.29 -6.60 -9.21
CA MET A 47 -6.43 -5.42 -9.17
C MET A 47 -5.58 -5.25 -10.43
N ASN A 48 -5.11 -6.34 -11.03
CA ASN A 48 -4.26 -6.29 -12.23
C ASN A 48 -4.95 -5.65 -13.44
N HIS A 49 -6.28 -5.66 -13.49
CA HIS A 49 -7.04 -5.04 -14.57
C HIS A 49 -7.33 -3.55 -14.34
N GLU A 50 -7.32 -3.11 -13.08
CA GLU A 50 -7.74 -1.77 -12.70
C GLU A 50 -6.56 -0.84 -12.38
N LEU A 51 -5.38 -1.41 -12.09
CA LEU A 51 -4.20 -0.60 -11.80
C LEU A 51 -3.64 0.00 -13.08
N PRO A 52 -3.43 1.33 -13.13
CA PRO A 52 -2.83 1.98 -14.28
C PRO A 52 -1.37 1.54 -14.45
N ASP A 53 -0.91 1.47 -15.71
CA ASP A 53 0.46 1.05 -16.05
C ASP A 53 1.56 1.89 -15.40
N VAL A 54 1.25 3.11 -15.01
CA VAL A 54 2.20 4.01 -14.32
C VAL A 54 2.41 3.66 -12.85
N GLN A 55 1.51 2.84 -12.26
CA GLN A 55 1.64 2.41 -10.87
C GLN A 55 2.76 1.37 -10.74
N ALA A 56 3.78 1.70 -9.95
CA ALA A 56 4.92 0.82 -9.71
C ALA A 56 5.07 0.39 -8.24
N GLY A 57 4.39 1.07 -7.33
CA GLY A 57 4.44 0.75 -5.91
C GLY A 57 3.76 -0.57 -5.60
N VAL A 58 4.48 -1.49 -4.92
CA VAL A 58 3.97 -2.80 -4.46
C VAL A 58 3.59 -3.77 -5.59
N GLU A 59 3.91 -3.46 -6.84
CA GLU A 59 3.60 -4.35 -7.95
C GLU A 59 4.76 -5.31 -8.27
N LYS A 60 4.40 -6.58 -8.53
CA LYS A 60 5.38 -7.61 -8.83
C LYS A 60 6.05 -7.33 -10.19
N GLY A 61 7.38 -7.30 -10.19
CA GLY A 61 8.17 -7.07 -11.40
C GLY A 61 8.46 -5.60 -11.70
N ARG A 62 7.92 -4.66 -10.93
CA ARG A 62 8.21 -3.22 -11.04
C ARG A 62 9.00 -2.76 -9.82
N GLY A 63 10.25 -2.40 -10.03
CA GLY A 63 11.16 -1.97 -8.96
C GLY A 63 11.54 -0.50 -9.03
N THR A 64 12.15 0.01 -7.97
CA THR A 64 12.74 1.35 -7.93
C THR A 64 13.77 1.58 -9.04
N ARG A 65 14.46 0.52 -9.47
CA ARG A 65 15.43 0.59 -10.57
C ARG A 65 14.78 0.98 -11.90
N ASP A 66 13.61 0.41 -12.20
CA ASP A 66 12.88 0.71 -13.43
C ASP A 66 12.34 2.13 -13.42
N GLN A 67 11.86 2.59 -12.26
CA GLN A 67 11.39 3.97 -12.10
C GLN A 67 12.53 4.99 -12.21
N ASN A 68 13.70 4.68 -11.66
CA ASN A 68 14.89 5.51 -11.84
C ASN A 68 15.30 5.59 -13.32
N ALA A 69 15.26 4.48 -14.05
CA ALA A 69 15.55 4.46 -15.48
C ALA A 69 14.56 5.34 -16.28
N ASN A 70 13.27 5.31 -15.93
CA ASN A 70 12.26 6.15 -16.54
C ASN A 70 12.54 7.66 -16.29
N ILE A 71 12.92 8.02 -15.07
CA ILE A 71 13.28 9.42 -14.74
C ILE A 71 14.52 9.84 -15.53
N CYS A 72 15.56 9.02 -15.59
CA CYS A 72 16.77 9.30 -16.36
C CYS A 72 16.43 9.50 -17.85
N TRP A 73 15.59 8.62 -18.41
CA TRP A 73 15.14 8.75 -19.79
C TRP A 73 14.38 10.05 -20.06
N ILE A 74 13.50 10.47 -19.18
CA ILE A 74 12.77 11.75 -19.27
C ILE A 74 13.76 12.93 -19.25
N ILE A 75 14.77 12.89 -18.37
CA ILE A 75 15.80 13.92 -18.27
C ILE A 75 16.61 14.02 -19.57
N GLU A 76 17.03 12.87 -20.13
CA GLU A 76 17.76 12.82 -21.39
C GLU A 76 16.95 13.39 -22.55
N LYS A 77 15.67 13.00 -22.64
CA LYS A 77 14.76 13.55 -23.66
C LYS A 77 14.59 15.06 -23.52
N ALA A 78 14.41 15.56 -22.33
CA ALA A 78 14.29 16.99 -22.09
C ALA A 78 15.54 17.77 -22.51
N ARG A 79 16.75 17.19 -22.29
CA ARG A 79 18.01 17.76 -22.75
C ARG A 79 18.09 17.80 -24.28
N VAL A 80 17.74 16.72 -24.95
CA VAL A 80 17.74 16.67 -26.43
C VAL A 80 16.80 17.72 -27.03
N PHE A 81 15.63 17.91 -26.45
CA PHE A 81 14.64 18.89 -26.92
C PHE A 81 14.84 20.29 -26.31
N GLN A 82 15.88 20.50 -25.52
CA GLN A 82 16.18 21.76 -24.81
C GLN A 82 14.96 22.31 -24.03
N LYS A 83 14.20 21.41 -23.40
CA LYS A 83 13.02 21.77 -22.59
C LYS A 83 13.34 21.68 -21.10
N ASN A 84 12.92 22.70 -20.37
CA ASN A 84 12.98 22.67 -18.92
C ASN A 84 11.92 21.72 -18.39
N ILE A 85 12.29 20.86 -17.44
CA ILE A 85 11.39 19.97 -16.72
C ILE A 85 11.54 20.21 -15.22
N TYR A 86 10.44 20.05 -14.49
CA TYR A 86 10.39 20.20 -13.06
C TYR A 86 9.84 18.91 -12.47
N PHE A 87 10.53 18.36 -11.46
CA PHE A 87 10.07 17.19 -10.74
C PHE A 87 9.51 17.62 -9.39
N PHE A 88 8.35 17.11 -9.06
CA PHE A 88 7.74 17.28 -7.75
C PHE A 88 7.57 15.91 -7.09
N PHE A 89 8.20 15.72 -5.93
CA PHE A 89 8.15 14.47 -5.17
C PHE A 89 7.26 14.65 -3.96
N ILE A 90 6.28 13.75 -3.79
CA ILE A 90 5.37 13.75 -2.65
C ILE A 90 5.64 12.46 -1.87
N ASP A 91 6.05 12.59 -0.62
CA ASP A 91 6.22 11.49 0.32
C ASP A 91 5.21 11.59 1.46
N TYR A 92 4.49 10.48 1.70
CA TYR A 92 3.50 10.41 2.76
C TYR A 92 4.11 9.76 4.00
N ALA A 93 4.19 10.47 5.10
CA ALA A 93 4.79 9.98 6.35
C ALA A 93 4.12 8.70 6.88
N LYS A 94 2.81 8.56 6.74
CA LYS A 94 2.01 7.42 7.23
C LYS A 94 0.85 7.10 6.28
N ALA A 95 1.14 6.83 5.00
CA ALA A 95 0.13 6.63 3.96
C ALA A 95 -0.96 5.61 4.34
N PHE A 96 -0.57 4.45 4.87
CA PHE A 96 -1.52 3.40 5.22
C PHE A 96 -2.41 3.73 6.42
N ASN A 97 -1.95 4.58 7.34
CA ASN A 97 -2.72 4.97 8.52
C ASN A 97 -3.78 6.02 8.20
N CYS A 98 -3.62 6.75 7.09
CA CYS A 98 -4.51 7.83 6.66
C CYS A 98 -5.59 7.36 5.66
N VAL A 99 -5.70 6.06 5.39
CA VAL A 99 -6.69 5.53 4.46
C VAL A 99 -8.10 5.66 5.02
N ASP A 100 -8.97 6.35 4.26
CA ASP A 100 -10.41 6.38 4.54
C ASP A 100 -11.04 5.05 4.13
N HIS A 101 -11.44 4.25 5.13
CA HIS A 101 -11.99 2.93 4.89
C HIS A 101 -13.32 2.98 4.13
N HIS A 102 -14.18 4.01 4.33
CA HIS A 102 -15.43 4.11 3.59
C HIS A 102 -15.17 4.29 2.10
N LYS A 103 -14.22 5.14 1.74
CA LYS A 103 -13.79 5.32 0.35
C LYS A 103 -13.14 4.05 -0.20
N LEU A 104 -12.32 3.36 0.61
CA LEU A 104 -11.70 2.10 0.21
C LEU A 104 -12.76 1.05 -0.19
N TRP A 105 -13.79 0.85 0.64
CA TRP A 105 -14.84 -0.13 0.33
C TRP A 105 -15.62 0.24 -0.93
N LYS A 106 -15.86 1.52 -1.16
CA LYS A 106 -16.51 2.00 -2.38
C LYS A 106 -15.66 1.69 -3.61
N ILE A 107 -14.38 2.01 -3.59
CA ILE A 107 -13.43 1.75 -4.68
C ILE A 107 -13.35 0.24 -4.97
N LEU A 108 -13.21 -0.61 -3.95
CA LEU A 108 -13.16 -2.05 -4.14
C LEU A 108 -14.42 -2.60 -4.83
N LYS A 109 -15.57 -2.03 -4.52
CA LYS A 109 -16.83 -2.37 -5.18
C LYS A 109 -16.87 -1.89 -6.63
N GLU A 110 -16.40 -0.68 -6.91
CA GLU A 110 -16.30 -0.11 -8.26
C GLU A 110 -15.34 -0.93 -9.15
N MET A 111 -14.26 -1.49 -8.56
CA MET A 111 -13.33 -2.42 -9.22
C MET A 111 -13.93 -3.81 -9.48
N GLY A 112 -15.21 -4.04 -9.19
CA GLY A 112 -15.88 -5.32 -9.42
C GLY A 112 -15.47 -6.44 -8.47
N ILE A 113 -14.84 -6.12 -7.32
CA ILE A 113 -14.51 -7.13 -6.31
C ILE A 113 -15.79 -7.65 -5.67
N PRO A 114 -15.99 -8.99 -5.63
CA PRO A 114 -17.21 -9.60 -5.11
C PRO A 114 -17.50 -9.19 -3.66
N ASP A 115 -18.78 -8.99 -3.34
CA ASP A 115 -19.23 -8.53 -2.03
C ASP A 115 -18.77 -9.45 -0.89
N HIS A 116 -18.67 -10.76 -1.10
CA HIS A 116 -18.18 -11.68 -0.07
C HIS A 116 -16.71 -11.44 0.31
N LEU A 117 -15.84 -11.06 -0.66
CA LEU A 117 -14.44 -10.71 -0.39
C LEU A 117 -14.33 -9.36 0.31
N THR A 118 -15.11 -8.38 -0.13
CA THR A 118 -15.16 -7.06 0.49
C THR A 118 -15.69 -7.13 1.93
N CYS A 119 -16.72 -7.92 2.17
CA CYS A 119 -17.27 -8.16 3.50
C CYS A 119 -16.24 -8.84 4.42
N PHE A 120 -15.52 -9.84 3.90
CA PHE A 120 -14.47 -10.53 4.63
C PHE A 120 -13.32 -9.58 5.04
N LEU A 121 -12.85 -8.76 4.09
CA LEU A 121 -11.86 -7.72 4.36
C LEU A 121 -12.33 -6.74 5.43
N ARG A 122 -13.56 -6.25 5.31
CA ARG A 122 -14.16 -5.33 6.26
C ARG A 122 -14.21 -5.91 7.67
N ASN A 123 -14.58 -7.16 7.80
CA ASN A 123 -14.62 -7.85 9.09
C ASN A 123 -13.23 -8.01 9.71
N LEU A 124 -12.21 -8.30 8.91
CA LEU A 124 -10.82 -8.33 9.37
C LEU A 124 -10.38 -6.96 9.92
N TYR A 125 -10.66 -5.89 9.21
CA TYR A 125 -10.33 -4.52 9.64
C TYR A 125 -11.03 -4.12 10.93
N ILE A 126 -12.30 -4.50 11.10
CA ILE A 126 -13.07 -4.20 12.32
C ILE A 126 -12.52 -4.97 13.52
N GLN A 127 -12.09 -6.20 13.33
CA GLN A 127 -11.52 -7.02 14.42
C GLN A 127 -10.17 -6.49 14.90
N VAL A 128 -9.33 -6.00 13.99
CA VAL A 128 -8.03 -5.40 14.33
C VAL A 128 -8.17 -4.08 15.12
N ARG A 129 -9.25 -3.31 14.89
CA ARG A 129 -9.48 -2.04 15.59
C ARG A 129 -10.06 -2.19 17.00
N LYS A 130 -10.59 -3.35 17.38
CA LYS A 130 -11.20 -3.60 18.70
C LYS A 130 -10.21 -4.13 19.74
N GLN A 131 -8.96 -4.35 19.36
CA GLN A 131 -7.84 -4.68 20.25
C GLN A 131 -6.98 -3.42 20.52
#